data_e01fc87944f1ca2238b58b9b7c6f306c
#
_entry.id   e01fc87944f1ca2238b58b9b7c6f306c
#
_cell.length_a   1.000
_cell.length_b   1.000
_cell.length_c   1.000
_cell.angle_alpha   90.00
_cell.angle_beta   90.00
_cell.angle_gamma   90.00
#
_symmetry.space_group_name_H-M   'P 1'
#
loop_
_entity.id
_entity.type
_entity.pdbx_description
1 polymer ?
#
loop_
_entity_poly.entity_id
_entity_poly.type
_entity_poly.pdbx_seq_one_letter_code
_entity_poly.pdbx_strand_id
1 'polypeptide(L)'
;MKTTKTNKTTKLALFAGATALAALAPQVQAQSSDSLIDKLVDKGILTTDEAKDLRNDADNDFNTTMQAKMGMPDWVTSYKLYGDVRTRFDQVSSTDNNKTFVDRDRYRIRLRAGLIVTMKDDVEVGFSLTSGDPASANNFNNAGNPLSNNTTMQDNGTKKSVYIDTAYGKWTPVNSGGWLLSATFGKMYNPFQFTPMVFDADWTPEGAALQGGYTFNDKHSLLVNGAAFVEDQEVGGTDKGSVRAPALFAGQVIWNANWTQKFSTALGLGGYYLGNSANLTTANVPYINQGNSRTGPGVLINHYAPLIADASATYNLDTFPMYSGPFPIKLAGEYINNVDAHTGNNQGYWAGVTLGKSGKKHAWDISYRYEYLQADAVYDQLVDDDNGAYYQNAPVGGAVGWFSGTNVRGHLIKVNYSLTDSLTLSFTCFLNQLIVPNLNAPAHEPNNSATHLMADLMWKF
;
A
#
# COMPACT_ATOMS: atom_id res chain seq x y z
N MET A 1 43.52 -55.22 -15.33
CA MET A 1 43.89 -53.91 -14.77
C MET A 1 42.65 -53.31 -14.13
N LYS A 2 42.64 -53.23 -12.78
CA LYS A 2 41.46 -52.79 -12.00
C LYS A 2 41.39 -51.27 -11.97
N THR A 3 40.26 -50.68 -12.35
CA THR A 3 39.96 -49.26 -12.16
C THR A 3 39.03 -49.08 -10.96
N THR A 4 39.54 -48.46 -9.95
CA THR A 4 38.84 -48.10 -8.71
C THR A 4 37.95 -46.86 -8.94
N LYS A 5 36.64 -46.97 -8.66
CA LYS A 5 35.71 -45.85 -8.57
C LYS A 5 35.85 -45.18 -7.22
N THR A 6 36.20 -43.92 -7.21
CA THR A 6 36.13 -43.06 -6.01
C THR A 6 34.86 -42.23 -6.07
N ASN A 7 33.91 -42.54 -5.19
CA ASN A 7 32.75 -41.71 -4.92
C ASN A 7 33.19 -40.50 -4.07
N LYS A 8 33.07 -39.30 -4.63
CA LYS A 8 33.14 -38.06 -3.86
C LYS A 8 31.73 -37.57 -3.55
N THR A 9 31.27 -37.84 -2.35
CA THR A 9 30.11 -37.17 -1.75
C THR A 9 30.47 -35.74 -1.44
N THR A 10 29.94 -34.79 -2.24
CA THR A 10 30.04 -33.35 -1.95
C THR A 10 29.02 -33.04 -0.87
N LYS A 11 29.46 -32.80 0.33
CA LYS A 11 28.65 -32.26 1.42
C LYS A 11 28.38 -30.79 1.10
N LEU A 12 27.10 -30.47 0.86
CA LEU A 12 26.59 -29.09 0.77
C LEU A 12 26.66 -28.48 2.17
N ALA A 13 27.61 -27.61 2.42
CA ALA A 13 27.65 -26.78 3.61
C ALA A 13 26.64 -25.66 3.44
N LEU A 14 25.45 -25.79 4.04
CA LEU A 14 24.53 -24.68 4.24
C LEU A 14 25.16 -23.72 5.25
N PHE A 15 25.44 -22.53 4.80
CA PHE A 15 25.95 -21.44 5.61
C PHE A 15 24.89 -21.03 6.64
N ALA A 16 25.17 -21.32 7.90
CA ALA A 16 24.49 -20.76 9.06
C ALA A 16 24.91 -19.28 9.23
N GLY A 17 24.16 -18.38 8.59
CA GLY A 17 24.33 -16.93 8.68
C GLY A 17 23.12 -16.21 9.28
N ALA A 18 22.20 -16.93 9.93
CA ALA A 18 20.94 -16.38 10.44
C ALA A 18 20.81 -16.39 11.97
N THR A 19 21.90 -16.59 12.73
CA THR A 19 21.80 -16.78 14.19
C THR A 19 22.14 -15.55 15.03
N ALA A 20 22.29 -14.35 14.46
CA ALA A 20 22.59 -13.14 15.24
C ALA A 20 21.38 -12.23 15.50
N LEU A 21 20.19 -12.49 14.93
CA LEU A 21 18.96 -11.68 15.14
C LEU A 21 17.90 -12.37 16.03
N ALA A 22 18.12 -13.60 16.44
CA ALA A 22 17.18 -14.33 17.30
C ALA A 22 17.34 -14.01 18.81
N ALA A 23 18.28 -13.16 19.20
CA ALA A 23 18.52 -12.78 20.59
C ALA A 23 17.68 -11.59 21.11
N LEU A 24 16.74 -11.07 20.29
CA LEU A 24 15.88 -9.92 20.63
C LEU A 24 14.39 -10.31 20.69
N ALA A 25 14.05 -11.48 21.19
CA ALA A 25 12.67 -11.84 21.48
C ALA A 25 12.38 -11.73 22.99
N PRO A 26 11.90 -10.58 23.49
CA PRO A 26 11.47 -10.46 24.89
C PRO A 26 10.08 -11.06 25.17
N GLN A 27 9.39 -11.63 24.18
CA GLN A 27 8.02 -12.14 24.31
C GLN A 27 7.87 -13.38 25.22
N VAL A 28 8.94 -14.09 25.55
CA VAL A 28 8.82 -15.34 26.33
C VAL A 28 8.65 -15.07 27.84
N GLN A 29 9.14 -13.95 28.34
CA GLN A 29 9.03 -13.65 29.78
C GLN A 29 7.72 -12.95 30.17
N ALA A 30 7.17 -12.09 29.31
CA ALA A 30 5.88 -11.45 29.53
C ALA A 30 4.73 -12.48 29.55
N GLN A 31 4.73 -13.44 28.63
CA GLN A 31 3.73 -14.53 28.61
C GLN A 31 3.75 -15.42 29.86
N SER A 32 4.89 -15.56 30.54
CA SER A 32 4.98 -16.33 31.79
C SER A 32 4.39 -15.59 32.98
N SER A 33 4.54 -14.25 33.03
CA SER A 33 4.02 -13.39 34.10
C SER A 33 2.50 -13.28 34.03
N ASP A 34 1.95 -13.04 32.84
CA ASP A 34 0.50 -12.95 32.61
C ASP A 34 -0.22 -14.24 32.95
N SER A 35 0.33 -15.38 32.50
CA SER A 35 -0.21 -16.70 32.82
C SER A 35 -0.18 -17.00 34.34
N LEU A 36 0.81 -16.49 35.07
CA LEU A 36 0.88 -16.62 36.52
C LEU A 36 -0.17 -15.74 37.21
N ILE A 37 -0.28 -14.48 36.78
CA ILE A 37 -1.27 -13.53 37.31
C ILE A 37 -2.71 -14.06 37.08
N ASP A 38 -3.01 -14.56 35.88
CA ASP A 38 -4.30 -15.17 35.58
C ASP A 38 -4.63 -16.33 36.52
N LYS A 39 -3.67 -17.22 36.79
CA LYS A 39 -3.85 -18.33 37.75
C LYS A 39 -4.06 -17.85 39.19
N LEU A 40 -3.47 -16.71 39.56
CA LEU A 40 -3.67 -16.13 40.89
C LEU A 40 -5.06 -15.51 41.04
N VAL A 41 -5.58 -14.91 39.97
CA VAL A 41 -6.99 -14.43 39.91
C VAL A 41 -7.96 -15.61 39.96
N ASP A 42 -7.72 -16.64 39.17
CA ASP A 42 -8.59 -17.88 39.16
C ASP A 42 -8.62 -18.57 40.51
N LYS A 43 -7.55 -18.49 41.28
CA LYS A 43 -7.50 -19.01 42.65
C LYS A 43 -8.07 -18.07 43.73
N GLY A 44 -8.53 -16.89 43.33
CA GLY A 44 -9.08 -15.89 44.25
C GLY A 44 -8.03 -15.26 45.19
N ILE A 45 -6.73 -15.33 44.82
CA ILE A 45 -5.63 -14.75 45.57
C ILE A 45 -5.47 -13.28 45.23
N LEU A 46 -5.78 -12.90 43.99
CA LEU A 46 -5.79 -11.51 43.51
C LEU A 46 -7.19 -11.14 43.01
N THR A 47 -7.59 -9.92 43.24
CA THR A 47 -8.73 -9.31 42.59
C THR A 47 -8.39 -8.92 41.16
N THR A 48 -9.38 -8.68 40.33
CA THR A 48 -9.18 -8.23 38.92
C THR A 48 -8.44 -6.89 38.83
N ASP A 49 -8.67 -6.00 39.78
CA ASP A 49 -8.02 -4.68 39.84
C ASP A 49 -6.55 -4.80 40.29
N GLU A 50 -6.26 -5.59 41.34
CA GLU A 50 -4.89 -5.89 41.76
C GLU A 50 -4.08 -6.61 40.68
N ALA A 51 -4.72 -7.51 39.93
CA ALA A 51 -4.09 -8.18 38.79
C ALA A 51 -3.73 -7.21 37.67
N LYS A 52 -4.59 -6.21 37.41
CA LYS A 52 -4.34 -5.17 36.42
C LYS A 52 -3.17 -4.26 36.84
N ASP A 53 -3.14 -3.86 38.10
CA ASP A 53 -2.07 -3.04 38.63
C ASP A 53 -0.72 -3.80 38.60
N LEU A 54 -0.73 -5.07 38.99
CA LEU A 54 0.48 -5.91 38.96
C LEU A 54 1.01 -6.14 37.52
N ARG A 55 0.14 -6.24 36.51
CA ARG A 55 0.54 -6.29 35.12
C ARG A 55 1.19 -4.97 34.67
N ASN A 56 0.54 -3.85 34.99
CA ASN A 56 1.08 -2.53 34.67
C ASN A 56 2.46 -2.31 35.32
N ASP A 57 2.63 -2.73 36.57
CA ASP A 57 3.92 -2.64 37.26
C ASP A 57 4.97 -3.56 36.65
N ALA A 58 4.61 -4.81 36.32
CA ALA A 58 5.52 -5.74 35.67
C ALA A 58 5.94 -5.28 34.26
N ASP A 59 5.03 -4.70 33.49
CA ASP A 59 5.32 -4.11 32.18
C ASP A 59 6.21 -2.89 32.31
N ASN A 60 5.97 -2.02 33.30
CA ASN A 60 6.80 -0.85 33.57
C ASN A 60 8.21 -1.24 34.01
N ASP A 61 8.35 -2.21 34.93
CA ASP A 61 9.65 -2.73 35.37
C ASP A 61 10.42 -3.41 34.24
N PHE A 62 9.72 -4.17 33.40
CA PHE A 62 10.30 -4.80 32.22
C PHE A 62 10.80 -3.74 31.23
N ASN A 63 9.95 -2.76 30.90
CA ASN A 63 10.31 -1.65 30.00
C ASN A 63 11.48 -0.84 30.55
N THR A 64 11.48 -0.50 31.84
CA THR A 64 12.56 0.23 32.49
C THR A 64 13.88 -0.56 32.49
N THR A 65 13.81 -1.85 32.73
CA THR A 65 14.98 -2.74 32.70
C THR A 65 15.52 -2.89 31.29
N MET A 66 14.65 -3.04 30.28
CA MET A 66 15.04 -3.12 28.88
C MET A 66 15.61 -1.80 28.38
N GLN A 67 15.01 -0.67 28.73
CA GLN A 67 15.53 0.66 28.42
C GLN A 67 16.94 0.87 28.98
N ALA A 68 17.17 0.51 30.26
CA ALA A 68 18.48 0.60 30.90
C ALA A 68 19.52 -0.29 30.22
N LYS A 69 19.14 -1.52 29.83
CA LYS A 69 20.06 -2.46 29.13
C LYS A 69 20.38 -2.04 27.70
N MET A 70 19.47 -1.34 27.02
CA MET A 70 19.63 -0.90 25.63
C MET A 70 20.17 0.53 25.53
N GLY A 71 20.37 1.22 26.62
CA GLY A 71 20.81 2.63 26.67
C GLY A 71 19.79 3.58 26.06
N MET A 72 18.50 3.24 26.12
CA MET A 72 17.43 4.11 25.61
C MET A 72 17.13 5.26 26.58
N PRO A 73 16.80 6.44 26.02
CA PRO A 73 16.33 7.55 26.85
C PRO A 73 14.99 7.23 27.54
N ASP A 74 14.77 7.80 28.74
CA ASP A 74 13.55 7.57 29.54
C ASP A 74 12.25 8.04 28.88
N TRP A 75 12.34 8.83 27.81
CA TRP A 75 11.19 9.32 27.07
C TRP A 75 10.73 8.37 25.96
N VAL A 76 11.48 7.29 25.64
CA VAL A 76 11.06 6.22 24.72
C VAL A 76 10.29 5.17 25.51
N THR A 77 9.05 4.88 25.09
CA THR A 77 8.18 3.90 25.74
C THR A 77 8.20 2.54 25.05
N SER A 78 8.31 2.51 23.73
CA SER A 78 8.41 1.28 22.96
C SER A 78 9.05 1.49 21.61
N TYR A 79 9.52 0.39 21.01
CA TYR A 79 9.91 0.34 19.61
C TYR A 79 9.33 -0.92 18.96
N LYS A 80 9.00 -0.81 17.68
CA LYS A 80 8.46 -1.90 16.86
C LYS A 80 9.26 -2.01 15.59
N LEU A 81 9.97 -3.12 15.43
CA LEU A 81 10.53 -3.52 14.13
C LEU A 81 9.45 -4.21 13.32
N TYR A 82 9.35 -3.92 12.04
CA TYR A 82 8.40 -4.56 11.14
C TYR A 82 8.94 -4.60 9.72
N GLY A 83 8.41 -5.49 8.91
CA GLY A 83 8.79 -5.56 7.52
C GLY A 83 8.18 -6.71 6.76
N ASP A 84 8.54 -6.80 5.49
CA ASP A 84 8.22 -7.94 4.64
C ASP A 84 9.31 -8.21 3.59
N VAL A 85 9.39 -9.47 3.20
CA VAL A 85 10.10 -9.91 2.01
C VAL A 85 9.07 -10.54 1.08
N ARG A 86 9.05 -10.13 -0.18
CA ARG A 86 8.19 -10.70 -1.21
C ARG A 86 9.02 -11.14 -2.40
N THR A 87 8.75 -12.33 -2.90
CA THR A 87 9.18 -12.75 -4.23
C THR A 87 7.96 -12.79 -5.13
N ARG A 88 8.10 -12.30 -6.36
CA ARG A 88 7.00 -12.19 -7.35
C ARG A 88 7.46 -12.78 -8.67
N PHE A 89 6.62 -13.63 -9.27
CA PHE A 89 6.56 -13.84 -10.70
C PHE A 89 5.53 -12.90 -11.30
N ASP A 90 5.88 -12.21 -12.36
CA ASP A 90 5.10 -11.12 -12.96
C ASP A 90 5.12 -11.32 -14.47
N GLN A 91 3.97 -11.62 -15.07
CA GLN A 91 3.78 -11.82 -16.48
C GLN A 91 2.79 -10.80 -17.03
N VAL A 92 3.21 -10.07 -18.04
CA VAL A 92 2.36 -9.15 -18.81
C VAL A 92 2.29 -9.62 -20.25
N SER A 93 1.08 -9.75 -20.76
CA SER A 93 0.81 -9.98 -22.18
C SER A 93 -0.18 -8.94 -22.68
N SER A 94 0.19 -8.18 -23.69
CA SER A 94 -0.69 -7.17 -24.29
C SER A 94 -0.71 -7.27 -25.80
N THR A 95 -1.86 -6.93 -26.41
CA THR A 95 -2.10 -7.04 -27.85
C THR A 95 -2.79 -5.78 -28.34
N ASP A 96 -2.32 -5.24 -29.45
CA ASP A 96 -3.02 -4.26 -30.28
C ASP A 96 -3.62 -4.92 -31.54
N ASN A 97 -4.41 -4.18 -32.33
CA ASN A 97 -4.99 -4.69 -33.56
C ASN A 97 -3.96 -4.98 -34.67
N ASN A 98 -2.77 -4.40 -34.60
CA ASN A 98 -1.67 -4.67 -35.51
C ASN A 98 -0.94 -5.98 -35.16
N LYS A 99 -1.45 -6.72 -34.15
CA LYS A 99 -0.83 -7.93 -33.61
C LYS A 99 0.59 -7.66 -33.07
N THR A 100 0.82 -6.46 -32.63
CA THR A 100 2.04 -6.13 -31.89
C THR A 100 1.88 -6.63 -30.47
N PHE A 101 2.75 -7.50 -30.03
CA PHE A 101 2.70 -8.12 -28.72
C PHE A 101 3.74 -7.52 -27.80
N VAL A 102 3.37 -7.30 -26.55
CA VAL A 102 4.31 -7.21 -25.47
C VAL A 102 4.07 -8.38 -24.55
N ASP A 103 4.95 -9.35 -24.62
CA ASP A 103 5.02 -10.43 -23.65
C ASP A 103 6.25 -10.19 -22.78
N ARG A 104 6.04 -10.05 -21.49
CA ARG A 104 7.13 -9.81 -20.55
C ARG A 104 6.95 -10.64 -19.29
N ASP A 105 7.93 -11.50 -19.05
CA ASP A 105 8.05 -12.29 -17.84
C ASP A 105 9.16 -11.70 -16.96
N ARG A 106 8.87 -11.49 -15.66
CA ARG A 106 9.84 -10.99 -14.72
C ARG A 106 9.78 -11.76 -13.40
N TYR A 107 10.95 -11.94 -12.82
CA TYR A 107 11.08 -12.30 -11.41
C TYR A 107 11.50 -11.06 -10.63
N ARG A 108 10.77 -10.78 -9.55
CA ARG A 108 10.99 -9.57 -8.75
C ARG A 108 11.12 -9.92 -7.27
N ILE A 109 11.81 -9.09 -6.55
CA ILE A 109 11.87 -9.12 -5.08
C ILE A 109 11.42 -7.78 -4.54
N ARG A 110 10.89 -7.80 -3.32
CA ARG A 110 10.67 -6.62 -2.48
C ARG A 110 11.20 -6.91 -1.08
N LEU A 111 11.92 -5.97 -0.52
CA LEU A 111 12.28 -5.91 0.88
C LEU A 111 11.75 -4.60 1.44
N ARG A 112 10.98 -4.66 2.52
CA ARG A 112 10.64 -3.49 3.34
C ARG A 112 11.05 -3.77 4.77
N ALA A 113 11.67 -2.80 5.43
CA ALA A 113 12.04 -2.87 6.83
C ALA A 113 11.85 -1.51 7.47
N GLY A 114 11.15 -1.46 8.59
CA GLY A 114 10.84 -0.22 9.27
C GLY A 114 10.93 -0.32 10.79
N LEU A 115 11.09 0.82 11.41
CA LEU A 115 11.11 1.00 12.84
C LEU A 115 10.11 2.08 13.23
N ILE A 116 9.30 1.79 14.24
CA ILE A 116 8.44 2.75 14.91
C ILE A 116 8.95 2.90 16.33
N VAL A 117 9.19 4.13 16.74
CA VAL A 117 9.57 4.50 18.11
C VAL A 117 8.43 5.29 18.71
N THR A 118 7.81 4.75 19.76
CA THR A 118 6.78 5.44 20.52
C THR A 118 7.40 6.10 21.75
N MET A 119 6.99 7.31 22.04
CA MET A 119 7.53 8.15 23.10
C MET A 119 6.43 8.53 24.07
N LYS A 120 6.84 9.09 25.21
CA LYS A 120 5.90 9.75 26.14
C LYS A 120 5.12 10.85 25.43
N ASP A 121 3.99 11.26 25.99
CA ASP A 121 3.12 12.31 25.47
C ASP A 121 2.53 12.01 24.07
N ASP A 122 2.31 10.69 23.78
CA ASP A 122 1.67 10.19 22.56
C ASP A 122 2.36 10.65 21.27
N VAL A 123 3.68 10.78 21.31
CA VAL A 123 4.53 11.08 20.15
C VAL A 123 5.08 9.77 19.56
N GLU A 124 5.09 9.68 18.23
CA GLU A 124 5.63 8.57 17.47
C GLU A 124 6.59 9.10 16.39
N VAL A 125 7.69 8.42 16.16
CA VAL A 125 8.55 8.61 15.01
C VAL A 125 8.64 7.30 14.26
N GLY A 126 8.32 7.35 12.97
CA GLY A 126 8.38 6.20 12.07
C GLY A 126 9.39 6.42 10.96
N PHE A 127 10.08 5.35 10.62
CA PHE A 127 11.04 5.33 9.54
C PHE A 127 11.03 3.95 8.89
N SER A 128 11.06 3.90 7.55
CA SER A 128 11.20 2.65 6.81
C SER A 128 12.05 2.79 5.56
N LEU A 129 12.66 1.67 5.18
CA LEU A 129 13.41 1.49 3.95
C LEU A 129 12.70 0.46 3.08
N THR A 130 12.79 0.65 1.77
CA THR A 130 12.27 -0.28 0.77
C THR A 130 13.28 -0.52 -0.33
N SER A 131 13.25 -1.73 -0.92
CA SER A 131 13.87 -1.95 -2.22
C SER A 131 13.03 -1.28 -3.31
N GLY A 132 13.58 -1.10 -4.51
CA GLY A 132 12.85 -0.57 -5.65
C GLY A 132 13.74 -0.48 -6.89
N ASP A 133 13.10 -0.49 -8.06
CA ASP A 133 13.76 -0.08 -9.28
C ASP A 133 13.72 1.46 -9.36
N PRO A 134 14.71 2.13 -10.00
CA PRO A 134 14.65 3.56 -10.22
C PRO A 134 13.43 3.93 -11.08
N ALA A 135 12.84 5.09 -10.84
CA ALA A 135 11.80 5.66 -11.70
C ALA A 135 12.34 5.82 -13.12
N SER A 136 11.57 5.38 -14.11
CA SER A 136 12.10 5.13 -15.46
C SER A 136 12.16 6.37 -16.37
N ALA A 137 11.73 7.54 -15.92
CA ALA A 137 11.63 8.71 -16.80
C ALA A 137 12.62 9.83 -16.49
N ASN A 138 13.13 10.36 -17.56
CA ASN A 138 13.79 11.64 -17.82
C ASN A 138 14.89 12.14 -16.86
N ASN A 139 14.58 12.60 -15.66
CA ASN A 139 15.56 13.24 -14.77
C ASN A 139 15.60 12.60 -13.38
N PHE A 140 14.82 11.54 -13.17
CA PHE A 140 14.73 10.82 -11.90
C PHE A 140 15.77 9.71 -11.75
N ASN A 141 16.96 9.89 -12.33
CA ASN A 141 18.00 8.86 -12.48
C ASN A 141 18.43 8.14 -11.19
N ASN A 142 18.10 8.68 -10.04
CA ASN A 142 18.43 8.07 -8.74
C ASN A 142 17.23 7.99 -7.78
N ALA A 143 16.06 8.48 -8.18
CA ALA A 143 14.86 8.35 -7.38
C ALA A 143 14.23 6.96 -7.56
N GLY A 144 13.70 6.39 -6.49
CA GLY A 144 12.92 5.16 -6.56
C GLY A 144 11.57 5.39 -7.23
N ASN A 145 11.00 4.32 -7.77
CA ASN A 145 9.65 4.32 -8.28
C ASN A 145 8.65 4.66 -7.15
N PRO A 146 7.80 5.71 -7.25
CA PRO A 146 6.88 6.09 -6.19
C PRO A 146 5.71 5.11 -6.00
N LEU A 147 5.41 4.28 -7.01
CA LEU A 147 4.26 3.37 -7.03
C LEU A 147 4.66 1.89 -6.93
N SER A 148 5.97 1.56 -6.89
CA SER A 148 6.40 0.17 -6.83
C SER A 148 7.69 -0.02 -6.04
N ASN A 149 7.59 -0.80 -4.98
CA ASN A 149 8.72 -1.21 -4.14
C ASN A 149 9.43 -2.48 -4.66
N ASN A 150 9.07 -2.96 -5.85
CA ASN A 150 9.65 -4.15 -6.43
C ASN A 150 10.95 -3.85 -7.16
N THR A 151 11.91 -4.77 -7.05
CA THR A 151 13.16 -4.76 -7.81
C THR A 151 13.23 -5.99 -8.69
N THR A 152 13.54 -5.80 -9.97
CA THR A 152 13.67 -6.88 -10.95
C THR A 152 14.95 -7.69 -10.70
N MET A 153 14.84 -9.02 -10.75
CA MET A 153 16.00 -9.93 -10.72
C MET A 153 16.63 -9.95 -12.11
N GLN A 154 17.77 -9.29 -12.27
CA GLN A 154 18.48 -9.13 -13.54
C GLN A 154 19.96 -8.87 -13.34
N ASP A 155 20.72 -8.71 -14.44
CA ASP A 155 22.09 -8.24 -14.49
C ASP A 155 23.08 -9.11 -13.69
N ASN A 156 22.96 -10.44 -13.85
CA ASN A 156 23.84 -11.41 -13.22
C ASN A 156 23.94 -11.31 -11.68
N GLY A 157 22.82 -10.91 -11.02
CA GLY A 157 22.79 -10.82 -9.56
C GLY A 157 23.42 -9.55 -8.99
N THR A 158 23.44 -8.44 -9.73
CA THR A 158 23.90 -7.16 -9.22
C THR A 158 23.14 -6.74 -7.97
N LYS A 159 23.80 -5.96 -7.11
CA LYS A 159 23.21 -5.42 -5.89
C LYS A 159 22.03 -4.50 -6.23
N LYS A 160 21.00 -4.50 -5.37
CA LYS A 160 19.77 -3.75 -5.56
C LYS A 160 19.77 -2.48 -4.72
N SER A 161 19.06 -1.46 -5.22
CA SER A 161 18.91 -0.18 -4.54
C SER A 161 17.97 -0.28 -3.35
N VAL A 162 18.20 0.57 -2.36
CA VAL A 162 17.35 0.76 -1.18
C VAL A 162 17.03 2.23 -1.06
N TYR A 163 15.76 2.55 -0.81
CA TYR A 163 15.24 3.90 -0.72
C TYR A 163 14.58 4.15 0.64
N ILE A 164 14.47 5.41 1.03
CA ILE A 164 13.60 5.81 2.15
C ILE A 164 12.15 5.69 1.67
N ASP A 165 11.40 4.81 2.33
CA ASP A 165 9.97 4.59 2.08
C ASP A 165 9.12 5.56 2.91
N THR A 166 9.40 5.64 4.22
CA THR A 166 8.78 6.62 5.12
C THR A 166 9.80 7.25 6.06
N ALA A 167 9.54 8.49 6.46
CA ALA A 167 10.28 9.23 7.50
C ALA A 167 9.34 10.31 8.06
N TYR A 168 8.69 10.04 9.19
CA TYR A 168 7.65 10.91 9.73
C TYR A 168 7.69 11.03 11.25
N GLY A 169 7.15 12.14 11.75
CA GLY A 169 6.74 12.33 13.13
C GLY A 169 5.22 12.41 13.24
N LYS A 170 4.65 11.75 14.24
CA LYS A 170 3.21 11.76 14.54
C LYS A 170 2.99 12.13 16.00
N TRP A 171 2.01 12.97 16.24
CA TRP A 171 1.56 13.35 17.57
C TRP A 171 0.06 13.10 17.69
N THR A 172 -0.36 12.48 18.79
CA THR A 172 -1.76 12.11 19.06
C THR A 172 -2.24 12.78 20.35
N PRO A 173 -2.51 14.11 20.33
CA PRO A 173 -2.87 14.88 21.55
C PRO A 173 -4.18 14.43 22.18
N VAL A 174 -5.05 13.74 21.45
CA VAL A 174 -6.35 13.28 21.96
C VAL A 174 -6.56 11.83 21.55
N ASN A 175 -6.70 10.96 22.55
CA ASN A 175 -7.10 9.55 22.40
C ASN A 175 -7.86 9.10 23.66
N SER A 176 -9.00 9.72 23.93
CA SER A 176 -9.80 9.44 25.13
C SER A 176 -11.25 9.84 24.94
N GLY A 177 -12.15 9.25 25.73
CA GLY A 177 -13.58 9.58 25.70
C GLY A 177 -14.26 9.35 24.34
N GLY A 178 -13.75 8.42 23.54
CA GLY A 178 -14.23 8.17 22.17
C GLY A 178 -13.65 9.09 21.11
N TRP A 179 -12.90 10.14 21.48
CA TRP A 179 -12.24 11.05 20.56
C TRP A 179 -10.83 10.59 20.20
N LEU A 180 -10.49 10.75 18.94
CA LEU A 180 -9.13 10.60 18.40
C LEU A 180 -8.76 11.89 17.65
N LEU A 181 -7.56 12.40 17.87
CA LEU A 181 -6.95 13.42 17.02
C LEU A 181 -5.47 13.14 16.89
N SER A 182 -4.95 13.08 15.67
CA SER A 182 -3.51 12.95 15.42
C SER A 182 -3.08 13.83 14.26
N ALA A 183 -1.84 14.31 14.34
CA ALA A 183 -1.16 15.07 13.29
C ALA A 183 0.12 14.33 12.90
N THR A 184 0.36 14.16 11.59
CA THR A 184 1.55 13.50 11.03
C THR A 184 2.25 14.44 10.08
N PHE A 185 3.58 14.52 10.14
CA PHE A 185 4.42 15.35 9.29
C PHE A 185 5.59 14.55 8.75
N GLY A 186 5.92 14.75 7.47
CA GLY A 186 7.02 14.11 6.78
C GLY A 186 6.57 13.23 5.63
N LYS A 187 7.41 12.24 5.27
CA LYS A 187 7.06 11.19 4.30
C LYS A 187 6.36 10.05 5.03
N MET A 188 5.08 9.84 4.76
CA MET A 188 4.22 8.99 5.57
C MET A 188 3.45 7.96 4.76
N TYR A 189 2.90 6.96 5.43
CA TYR A 189 1.89 6.11 4.81
C TYR A 189 0.63 6.93 4.52
N ASN A 190 -0.01 6.61 3.38
CA ASN A 190 -1.23 7.27 2.95
C ASN A 190 -2.32 7.19 4.05
N PRO A 191 -2.83 8.32 4.56
CA PRO A 191 -3.83 8.34 5.63
C PRO A 191 -5.26 8.06 5.14
N PHE A 192 -5.49 8.04 3.83
CA PHE A 192 -6.81 7.84 3.23
C PHE A 192 -7.11 6.37 2.98
N GLN A 193 -8.40 6.02 3.00
CA GLN A 193 -8.91 4.68 2.74
C GLN A 193 -9.54 4.56 1.34
N PHE A 194 -9.06 5.34 0.38
CA PHE A 194 -9.42 5.18 -1.02
C PHE A 194 -8.80 3.91 -1.60
N THR A 195 -9.37 3.43 -2.70
CA THR A 195 -8.84 2.26 -3.38
C THR A 195 -7.59 2.60 -4.22
N PRO A 196 -6.86 1.59 -4.71
CA PRO A 196 -5.75 1.82 -5.62
C PRO A 196 -6.11 2.51 -6.94
N MET A 197 -7.40 2.59 -7.29
CA MET A 197 -7.87 3.43 -8.40
C MET A 197 -7.69 4.93 -8.15
N VAL A 198 -7.50 5.35 -6.89
CA VAL A 198 -7.25 6.75 -6.49
C VAL A 198 -5.81 6.93 -6.06
N PHE A 199 -5.35 6.10 -5.13
CA PHE A 199 -3.99 6.12 -4.61
C PHE A 199 -3.42 4.71 -4.53
N ASP A 200 -2.29 4.50 -5.19
CA ASP A 200 -1.56 3.24 -5.12
C ASP A 200 -1.21 2.84 -3.68
N ALA A 201 -1.19 1.53 -3.43
CA ALA A 201 -0.92 1.00 -2.09
C ALA A 201 0.53 1.19 -1.62
N ASP A 202 1.48 1.34 -2.56
CA ASP A 202 2.89 1.59 -2.28
C ASP A 202 3.23 3.11 -2.27
N TRP A 203 2.25 4.00 -2.59
CA TRP A 203 2.44 5.45 -2.56
C TRP A 203 2.57 5.98 -1.12
N THR A 204 3.66 6.66 -0.85
CA THR A 204 3.98 7.26 0.45
C THR A 204 4.14 8.77 0.32
N PRO A 205 3.06 9.56 0.56
CA PRO A 205 3.05 11.01 0.36
C PRO A 205 3.98 11.76 1.32
N GLU A 206 4.37 12.97 0.87
CA GLU A 206 5.23 13.89 1.62
C GLU A 206 4.47 15.16 1.99
N GLY A 207 4.37 15.48 3.29
CA GLY A 207 3.67 16.67 3.74
C GLY A 207 3.10 16.56 5.15
N ALA A 208 1.84 16.97 5.31
CA ALA A 208 1.14 17.00 6.58
C ALA A 208 -0.24 16.33 6.46
N ALA A 209 -0.63 15.56 7.48
CA ALA A 209 -1.95 14.97 7.58
C ALA A 209 -2.53 15.16 8.99
N LEU A 210 -3.84 15.41 9.06
CA LEU A 210 -4.65 15.42 10.26
C LEU A 210 -5.67 14.29 10.19
N GLN A 211 -5.76 13.48 11.24
CA GLN A 211 -6.73 12.42 11.37
C GLN A 211 -7.53 12.61 12.65
N GLY A 212 -8.83 12.74 12.50
CA GLY A 212 -9.79 12.84 13.60
C GLY A 212 -10.72 11.66 13.62
N GLY A 213 -11.28 11.35 14.78
CA GLY A 213 -12.27 10.29 14.91
C GLY A 213 -13.15 10.50 16.13
N TYR A 214 -14.37 9.96 16.03
CA TYR A 214 -15.28 9.89 17.16
C TYR A 214 -16.04 8.56 17.17
N THR A 215 -15.95 7.85 18.28
CA THR A 215 -16.71 6.62 18.52
C THR A 215 -17.94 6.97 19.35
N PHE A 216 -19.11 7.01 18.71
CA PHE A 216 -20.38 7.39 19.35
C PHE A 216 -20.83 6.33 20.37
N ASN A 217 -20.60 5.06 20.05
CA ASN A 217 -20.92 3.89 20.84
C ASN A 217 -20.22 2.66 20.21
N ASP A 218 -20.43 1.46 20.74
CA ASP A 218 -19.86 0.20 20.27
C ASP A 218 -20.23 -0.14 18.81
N LYS A 219 -21.23 0.56 18.24
CA LYS A 219 -21.75 0.27 16.91
C LYS A 219 -21.34 1.30 15.86
N HIS A 220 -21.13 2.55 16.24
CA HIS A 220 -20.94 3.64 15.28
C HIS A 220 -19.70 4.46 15.56
N SER A 221 -18.91 4.67 14.52
CA SER A 221 -17.77 5.59 14.55
C SER A 221 -17.68 6.44 13.28
N LEU A 222 -17.13 7.63 13.43
CA LEU A 222 -16.82 8.56 12.35
C LEU A 222 -15.32 8.81 12.33
N LEU A 223 -14.70 8.73 11.15
CA LEU A 223 -13.31 9.11 10.91
C LEU A 223 -13.29 10.28 9.92
N VAL A 224 -12.40 11.23 10.15
CA VAL A 224 -12.18 12.39 9.28
C VAL A 224 -10.68 12.53 9.05
N ASN A 225 -10.27 12.45 7.79
CA ASN A 225 -8.88 12.61 7.39
C ASN A 225 -8.76 13.86 6.52
N GLY A 226 -7.72 14.65 6.73
CA GLY A 226 -7.37 15.80 5.90
C GLY A 226 -5.87 15.86 5.71
N ALA A 227 -5.39 16.23 4.52
CA ALA A 227 -3.96 16.31 4.25
C ALA A 227 -3.62 17.38 3.21
N ALA A 228 -2.35 17.82 3.29
CA ALA A 228 -1.70 18.65 2.28
C ALA A 228 -0.34 18.02 1.96
N PHE A 229 -0.17 17.62 0.69
CA PHE A 229 1.04 16.97 0.20
C PHE A 229 1.72 17.78 -0.89
N VAL A 230 3.04 17.68 -0.97
CA VAL A 230 3.86 18.27 -2.02
C VAL A 230 4.03 17.22 -3.10
N GLU A 231 3.60 17.53 -4.34
CA GLU A 231 3.79 16.63 -5.48
C GLU A 231 5.10 16.89 -6.22
N ASP A 232 5.50 18.15 -6.28
CA ASP A 232 6.81 18.55 -6.81
C ASP A 232 7.28 19.85 -6.16
N GLN A 233 8.56 19.92 -5.84
CA GLN A 233 9.22 21.13 -5.34
C GLN A 233 10.02 21.75 -6.48
N GLU A 234 9.39 22.56 -7.33
CA GLU A 234 10.12 23.29 -8.35
C GLU A 234 11.10 24.28 -7.72
N VAL A 235 12.37 24.05 -7.94
CA VAL A 235 13.41 25.02 -7.68
C VAL A 235 13.33 26.06 -8.81
N GLY A 236 12.93 27.27 -8.48
CA GLY A 236 12.66 28.34 -9.41
C GLY A 236 13.66 28.42 -10.55
N GLY A 237 13.16 28.31 -11.78
CA GLY A 237 13.90 28.60 -12.96
C GLY A 237 14.33 30.09 -12.99
N THR A 238 15.15 30.47 -13.96
CA THR A 238 15.66 31.83 -14.16
C THR A 238 14.58 32.88 -14.41
N ASP A 239 13.37 32.47 -14.69
CA ASP A 239 12.20 33.35 -14.82
C ASP A 239 11.56 33.58 -13.44
N LYS A 240 11.67 34.79 -12.99
CA LYS A 240 11.10 35.29 -11.71
C LYS A 240 9.59 35.40 -11.67
N GLY A 241 8.88 34.70 -12.54
CA GLY A 241 7.45 34.43 -12.41
C GLY A 241 7.26 33.38 -11.33
N SER A 242 6.32 33.60 -10.41
CA SER A 242 6.00 32.72 -9.29
C SER A 242 5.53 31.35 -9.78
N VAL A 243 6.46 30.46 -10.13
CA VAL A 243 6.13 29.05 -10.33
C VAL A 243 5.77 28.49 -8.96
N ARG A 244 4.51 28.12 -8.82
CA ARG A 244 4.01 27.54 -7.57
C ARG A 244 4.19 26.03 -7.65
N ALA A 245 4.75 25.46 -6.58
CA ALA A 245 4.90 24.02 -6.44
C ALA A 245 3.52 23.32 -6.57
N PRO A 246 3.42 22.27 -7.38
CA PRO A 246 2.25 21.40 -7.38
C PRO A 246 2.03 20.79 -5.99
N ALA A 247 0.78 20.85 -5.52
CA ALA A 247 0.40 20.35 -4.21
C ALA A 247 -0.98 19.70 -4.25
N LEU A 248 -1.14 18.64 -3.49
CA LEU A 248 -2.39 17.89 -3.35
C LEU A 248 -3.00 18.18 -1.99
N PHE A 249 -4.26 18.62 -1.98
CA PHE A 249 -5.08 18.82 -0.78
C PHE A 249 -6.20 17.81 -0.78
N ALA A 250 -6.25 16.93 0.21
CA ALA A 250 -7.21 15.83 0.25
C ALA A 250 -8.02 15.81 1.55
N GLY A 251 -9.24 15.29 1.46
CA GLY A 251 -10.13 15.09 2.59
C GLY A 251 -10.99 13.85 2.43
N GLN A 252 -11.31 13.18 3.54
CA GLN A 252 -12.19 12.02 3.57
C GLN A 252 -12.92 11.93 4.90
N VAL A 253 -14.20 11.58 4.83
CA VAL A 253 -15.05 11.26 5.99
C VAL A 253 -15.54 9.82 5.81
N ILE A 254 -15.41 8.99 6.85
CA ILE A 254 -15.81 7.58 6.84
C ILE A 254 -16.72 7.31 8.04
N TRP A 255 -17.91 6.84 7.77
CA TRP A 255 -18.83 6.34 8.79
C TRP A 255 -18.83 4.81 8.81
N ASN A 256 -18.45 4.23 9.95
CA ASN A 256 -18.50 2.80 10.17
C ASN A 256 -19.69 2.47 11.08
N ALA A 257 -20.44 1.42 10.71
CA ALA A 257 -21.59 0.96 11.47
C ALA A 257 -21.58 -0.57 11.63
N ASN A 258 -21.60 -1.05 12.87
CA ASN A 258 -21.78 -2.44 13.27
C ASN A 258 -23.25 -2.66 13.68
N TRP A 259 -24.12 -3.00 12.72
CA TRP A 259 -25.54 -3.14 12.95
C TRP A 259 -25.86 -4.32 13.87
N THR A 260 -25.13 -5.42 13.67
CA THR A 260 -25.19 -6.63 14.48
C THR A 260 -23.78 -7.20 14.66
N GLN A 261 -23.63 -8.26 15.42
CA GLN A 261 -22.36 -9.00 15.54
C GLN A 261 -21.89 -9.61 14.19
N LYS A 262 -22.82 -9.79 13.23
CA LYS A 262 -22.51 -10.40 11.93
C LYS A 262 -22.53 -9.43 10.77
N PHE A 263 -23.18 -8.29 10.90
CA PHE A 263 -23.38 -7.35 9.80
C PHE A 263 -22.83 -5.97 10.11
N SER A 264 -21.95 -5.48 9.25
CA SER A 264 -21.36 -4.15 9.31
C SER A 264 -21.35 -3.46 7.95
N THR A 265 -21.35 -2.13 7.95
CA THR A 265 -21.22 -1.30 6.77
C THR A 265 -20.19 -0.20 7.01
N ALA A 266 -19.55 0.26 5.93
CA ALA A 266 -18.77 1.48 5.92
C ALA A 266 -19.21 2.33 4.72
N LEU A 267 -19.35 3.65 4.93
CA LEU A 267 -19.64 4.63 3.91
C LEU A 267 -18.55 5.70 3.96
N GLY A 268 -17.91 5.95 2.84
CA GLY A 268 -16.90 6.98 2.67
C GLY A 268 -17.32 8.05 1.68
N LEU A 269 -16.93 9.28 1.96
CA LEU A 269 -17.04 10.41 1.05
C LEU A 269 -15.78 11.26 1.18
N GLY A 270 -15.18 11.61 0.06
CA GLY A 270 -13.99 12.43 0.06
C GLY A 270 -13.58 12.89 -1.31
N GLY A 271 -12.30 13.26 -1.43
CA GLY A 271 -11.72 13.70 -2.68
C GLY A 271 -10.43 14.45 -2.45
N TYR A 272 -9.89 15.00 -3.52
CA TYR A 272 -8.71 15.86 -3.44
C TYR A 272 -8.77 16.98 -4.49
N TYR A 273 -7.92 17.98 -4.30
CA TYR A 273 -7.65 19.05 -5.26
C TYR A 273 -6.14 19.06 -5.55
N LEU A 274 -5.78 18.96 -6.82
CA LEU A 274 -4.40 19.06 -7.29
C LEU A 274 -4.11 20.48 -7.79
N GLY A 275 -3.50 21.28 -6.92
CA GLY A 275 -3.13 22.67 -7.24
C GLY A 275 -1.91 22.73 -8.16
N ASN A 276 -1.90 23.69 -9.07
CA ASN A 276 -0.81 23.96 -10.02
C ASN A 276 -0.47 22.75 -10.93
N SER A 277 -1.45 21.94 -11.26
CA SER A 277 -1.29 20.71 -12.07
C SER A 277 -0.68 20.96 -13.45
N ALA A 278 -0.80 22.15 -14.03
CA ALA A 278 -0.17 22.53 -15.29
C ALA A 278 1.37 22.45 -15.26
N ASN A 279 1.97 22.49 -14.07
CA ASN A 279 3.42 22.35 -13.88
C ASN A 279 3.88 20.88 -13.85
N LEU A 280 2.95 19.92 -13.75
CA LEU A 280 3.22 18.48 -13.79
C LEU A 280 3.28 18.00 -15.26
N THR A 281 4.32 18.42 -15.96
CA THR A 281 4.54 18.04 -17.35
C THR A 281 5.27 16.70 -17.49
N THR A 282 5.29 16.11 -18.69
CA THR A 282 6.04 14.88 -18.95
C THR A 282 7.54 14.99 -18.69
N ALA A 283 8.09 16.20 -18.55
CA ALA A 283 9.49 16.42 -18.24
C ALA A 283 9.82 16.30 -16.75
N ASN A 284 8.84 16.49 -15.87
CA ASN A 284 9.01 16.55 -14.42
C ASN A 284 8.05 15.63 -13.65
N VAL A 285 7.55 14.59 -14.29
CA VAL A 285 6.81 13.50 -13.62
C VAL A 285 7.57 12.17 -13.77
N PRO A 286 7.44 11.24 -12.82
CA PRO A 286 8.09 9.93 -12.85
C PRO A 286 7.75 9.10 -14.10
N TYR A 287 6.53 9.20 -14.59
CA TYR A 287 6.04 8.42 -15.72
C TYR A 287 5.38 9.31 -16.78
N ILE A 288 5.77 9.11 -18.04
CA ILE A 288 5.31 9.96 -19.14
C ILE A 288 3.87 9.64 -19.56
N ASN A 289 3.46 8.40 -19.45
CA ASN A 289 2.25 7.87 -20.09
C ASN A 289 1.51 6.90 -19.15
N GLN A 290 0.73 7.47 -18.24
CA GLN A 290 -0.14 6.66 -17.35
C GLN A 290 -1.63 6.92 -17.56
N GLY A 291 -1.99 7.62 -18.65
CA GLY A 291 -3.35 7.65 -19.14
C GLY A 291 -4.07 8.99 -19.11
N ASN A 292 -3.61 10.01 -18.38
CA ASN A 292 -4.24 11.32 -18.43
C ASN A 292 -4.10 11.97 -19.80
N SER A 293 -5.10 12.77 -20.17
CA SER A 293 -5.10 13.58 -21.40
C SER A 293 -4.05 14.69 -21.33
N ARG A 294 -3.13 14.73 -22.30
CA ARG A 294 -2.04 15.69 -22.35
C ARG A 294 -1.95 16.40 -23.71
N THR A 295 -1.45 17.61 -23.72
CA THR A 295 -1.12 18.35 -24.94
C THR A 295 0.13 17.77 -25.61
N GLY A 296 0.45 18.19 -26.84
CA GLY A 296 1.68 17.81 -27.53
C GLY A 296 2.96 18.04 -26.73
N PRO A 297 3.12 19.14 -25.98
CA PRO A 297 4.24 19.34 -25.06
C PRO A 297 4.19 18.51 -23.76
N GLY A 298 3.15 17.70 -23.53
CA GLY A 298 3.04 16.85 -22.34
C GLY A 298 2.41 17.53 -21.13
N VAL A 299 1.75 18.67 -21.30
CA VAL A 299 1.03 19.37 -20.23
C VAL A 299 -0.35 18.73 -20.06
N LEU A 300 -0.80 18.54 -18.82
CA LEU A 300 -2.15 18.09 -18.50
C LEU A 300 -3.20 19.02 -19.09
N ILE A 301 -4.21 18.46 -19.76
CA ILE A 301 -5.32 19.25 -20.35
C ILE A 301 -6.35 19.63 -19.29
N ASN A 302 -6.52 18.78 -18.28
CA ASN A 302 -7.53 18.93 -17.24
C ASN A 302 -6.93 19.33 -15.90
N HIS A 303 -7.76 19.92 -15.05
CA HIS A 303 -7.54 20.06 -13.62
C HIS A 303 -8.11 18.84 -12.89
N TYR A 304 -7.66 18.60 -11.66
CA TYR A 304 -8.07 17.43 -10.91
C TYR A 304 -8.63 17.82 -9.55
N ALA A 305 -9.94 17.66 -9.43
CA ALA A 305 -10.73 17.79 -8.21
C ALA A 305 -11.75 16.64 -8.10
N PRO A 306 -11.30 15.37 -8.06
CA PRO A 306 -12.22 14.24 -8.00
C PRO A 306 -12.99 14.21 -6.67
N LEU A 307 -14.29 14.05 -6.77
CA LEU A 307 -15.17 13.65 -5.68
C LEU A 307 -15.30 12.13 -5.72
N ILE A 308 -15.20 11.50 -4.54
CA ILE A 308 -15.11 10.06 -4.38
C ILE A 308 -16.11 9.63 -3.33
N ALA A 309 -16.97 8.67 -3.67
CA ALA A 309 -17.90 8.05 -2.75
C ALA A 309 -17.69 6.55 -2.74
N ASP A 310 -17.51 5.96 -1.58
CA ASP A 310 -17.31 4.52 -1.41
C ASP A 310 -18.31 3.93 -0.40
N ALA A 311 -18.63 2.66 -0.60
CA ALA A 311 -19.50 1.92 0.29
C ALA A 311 -19.07 0.47 0.38
N SER A 312 -19.21 -0.11 1.57
CA SER A 312 -19.04 -1.55 1.74
C SER A 312 -20.01 -2.12 2.77
N ALA A 313 -20.38 -3.39 2.55
CA ALA A 313 -21.20 -4.18 3.46
C ALA A 313 -20.51 -5.52 3.69
N THR A 314 -20.36 -5.92 4.95
CA THR A 314 -19.75 -7.19 5.33
C THR A 314 -20.71 -8.00 6.16
N TYR A 315 -20.91 -9.26 5.77
CA TYR A 315 -21.68 -10.23 6.54
C TYR A 315 -20.77 -11.41 6.92
N ASN A 316 -20.73 -11.75 8.21
CA ASN A 316 -19.95 -12.85 8.74
C ASN A 316 -20.84 -14.09 8.93
N LEU A 317 -20.58 -15.14 8.15
CA LEU A 317 -21.14 -16.47 8.40
C LEU A 317 -20.43 -17.09 9.61
N ASP A 318 -21.14 -17.87 10.42
CA ASP A 318 -20.55 -18.55 11.60
C ASP A 318 -19.51 -19.58 11.17
N THR A 319 -19.77 -20.29 10.09
CA THR A 319 -18.92 -21.37 9.55
C THR A 319 -18.95 -21.38 8.03
N PHE A 320 -17.85 -21.80 7.42
CA PHE A 320 -17.76 -22.06 5.98
C PHE A 320 -16.87 -23.29 5.74
N PRO A 321 -17.17 -24.16 4.76
CA PRO A 321 -16.32 -25.32 4.46
C PRO A 321 -14.87 -24.92 4.18
N MET A 322 -13.91 -25.66 4.75
CA MET A 322 -12.46 -25.42 4.59
C MET A 322 -11.99 -24.01 5.06
N TYR A 323 -12.71 -23.41 6.01
CA TYR A 323 -12.33 -22.14 6.61
C TYR A 323 -12.49 -22.21 8.14
N SER A 324 -11.50 -21.71 8.88
CA SER A 324 -11.51 -21.70 10.33
C SER A 324 -12.07 -20.40 10.88
N GLY A 325 -13.13 -20.49 11.69
CA GLY A 325 -13.79 -19.34 12.31
C GLY A 325 -14.83 -18.66 11.42
N PRO A 326 -15.30 -17.47 11.79
CA PRO A 326 -16.30 -16.71 11.04
C PRO A 326 -15.81 -16.38 9.62
N PHE A 327 -16.68 -16.60 8.64
CA PHE A 327 -16.36 -16.38 7.22
C PHE A 327 -16.98 -15.09 6.73
N PRO A 328 -16.20 -14.04 6.46
CA PRO A 328 -16.71 -12.77 5.95
C PRO A 328 -17.03 -12.84 4.46
N ILE A 329 -18.17 -12.26 4.09
CA ILE A 329 -18.56 -11.94 2.72
C ILE A 329 -18.67 -10.43 2.65
N LYS A 330 -17.81 -9.79 1.87
CA LYS A 330 -17.80 -8.33 1.71
C LYS A 330 -18.20 -7.95 0.28
N LEU A 331 -19.23 -7.12 0.16
CA LEU A 331 -19.55 -6.38 -1.06
C LEU A 331 -19.02 -4.96 -0.91
N ALA A 332 -18.41 -4.42 -1.96
CA ALA A 332 -17.90 -3.06 -1.92
C ALA A 332 -17.89 -2.43 -3.31
N GLY A 333 -17.86 -1.10 -3.34
CA GLY A 333 -17.74 -0.32 -4.56
C GLY A 333 -17.35 1.13 -4.26
N GLU A 334 -16.84 1.80 -5.29
CA GLU A 334 -16.43 3.20 -5.25
C GLU A 334 -16.86 3.87 -6.56
N TYR A 335 -17.26 5.13 -6.48
CA TYR A 335 -17.54 5.99 -7.60
C TYR A 335 -16.70 7.26 -7.51
N ILE A 336 -16.12 7.66 -8.63
CA ILE A 336 -15.22 8.80 -8.78
C ILE A 336 -15.76 9.71 -9.86
N ASN A 337 -15.76 11.02 -9.61
CA ASN A 337 -16.08 12.02 -10.61
C ASN A 337 -15.17 13.24 -10.45
N ASN A 338 -14.29 13.47 -11.41
CA ASN A 338 -13.48 14.69 -11.46
C ASN A 338 -14.36 15.86 -11.93
N VAL A 339 -14.76 16.71 -11.00
CA VAL A 339 -15.67 17.83 -11.25
C VAL A 339 -15.01 19.03 -11.90
N ASP A 340 -13.66 19.07 -11.95
CA ASP A 340 -12.87 20.15 -12.56
C ASP A 340 -12.26 19.75 -13.91
N ALA A 341 -12.68 18.61 -14.47
CA ALA A 341 -12.25 18.18 -15.79
C ALA A 341 -13.03 18.92 -16.89
N HIS A 342 -12.30 19.38 -17.92
CA HIS A 342 -12.88 20.01 -19.10
C HIS A 342 -13.31 19.00 -20.18
N THR A 343 -12.91 17.74 -20.04
CA THR A 343 -13.26 16.64 -20.95
C THR A 343 -14.33 15.75 -20.36
N GLY A 344 -15.04 14.97 -21.22
CA GLY A 344 -16.04 13.99 -20.77
C GLY A 344 -15.46 12.68 -20.21
N ASN A 345 -14.12 12.53 -20.13
CA ASN A 345 -13.44 11.31 -19.67
C ASN A 345 -13.05 11.41 -18.18
N ASN A 346 -14.00 11.78 -17.33
CA ASN A 346 -13.77 12.23 -15.96
C ASN A 346 -14.38 11.33 -14.87
N GLN A 347 -14.84 10.13 -15.22
CA GLN A 347 -15.52 9.25 -14.28
C GLN A 347 -14.74 7.95 -14.07
N GLY A 348 -14.86 7.40 -12.86
CA GLY A 348 -14.37 6.09 -12.50
C GLY A 348 -15.34 5.38 -11.57
N TYR A 349 -15.36 4.04 -11.62
CA TYR A 349 -16.09 3.25 -10.64
C TYR A 349 -15.56 1.82 -10.60
N TRP A 350 -15.76 1.17 -9.48
CA TRP A 350 -15.62 -0.26 -9.37
C TRP A 350 -16.71 -0.84 -8.47
N ALA A 351 -16.97 -2.12 -8.66
CA ALA A 351 -17.80 -2.92 -7.77
C ALA A 351 -17.21 -4.33 -7.67
N GLY A 352 -17.31 -4.93 -6.49
CA GLY A 352 -16.71 -6.24 -6.27
C GLY A 352 -17.17 -6.96 -5.01
N VAL A 353 -16.72 -8.22 -4.90
CA VAL A 353 -16.98 -9.10 -3.79
C VAL A 353 -15.68 -9.71 -3.28
N THR A 354 -15.58 -9.85 -1.95
CA THR A 354 -14.50 -10.60 -1.30
C THR A 354 -15.12 -11.68 -0.42
N LEU A 355 -14.66 -12.91 -0.59
CA LEU A 355 -15.04 -14.08 0.16
C LEU A 355 -13.88 -14.52 1.05
N GLY A 356 -14.09 -14.60 2.37
CA GLY A 356 -13.05 -14.95 3.33
C GLY A 356 -12.10 -13.80 3.67
N LYS A 357 -11.08 -14.09 4.45
CA LYS A 357 -10.00 -13.19 4.87
C LYS A 357 -8.75 -14.01 5.18
N SER A 358 -7.67 -13.79 4.44
CA SER A 358 -6.35 -14.37 4.74
C SER A 358 -5.64 -13.66 5.90
N GLY A 359 -4.44 -14.10 6.25
CA GLY A 359 -3.60 -13.50 7.30
C GLY A 359 -3.51 -14.32 8.59
N LYS A 360 -4.22 -15.44 8.68
CA LYS A 360 -4.05 -16.46 9.71
C LYS A 360 -3.75 -17.80 9.05
N LYS A 361 -3.02 -18.67 9.74
CA LYS A 361 -2.63 -19.99 9.22
C LYS A 361 -3.85 -20.73 8.64
N HIS A 362 -3.71 -21.18 7.40
CA HIS A 362 -4.74 -21.90 6.62
C HIS A 362 -5.99 -21.08 6.24
N ALA A 363 -6.03 -19.78 6.56
CA ALA A 363 -7.09 -18.90 6.09
C ALA A 363 -6.79 -18.42 4.65
N TRP A 364 -7.88 -18.18 3.93
CA TRP A 364 -7.81 -17.75 2.53
C TRP A 364 -8.86 -16.67 2.24
N ASP A 365 -8.64 -15.94 1.17
CA ASP A 365 -9.65 -15.09 0.55
C ASP A 365 -9.59 -15.15 -0.96
N ILE A 366 -10.76 -14.90 -1.57
CA ILE A 366 -10.93 -14.73 -3.00
C ILE A 366 -11.68 -13.44 -3.21
N SER A 367 -11.14 -12.56 -4.04
CA SER A 367 -11.81 -11.32 -4.42
C SER A 367 -11.93 -11.21 -5.94
N TYR A 368 -13.04 -10.64 -6.34
CA TYR A 368 -13.32 -10.23 -7.72
C TYR A 368 -13.84 -8.81 -7.71
N ARG A 369 -13.38 -7.99 -8.65
CA ARG A 369 -13.96 -6.68 -8.93
C ARG A 369 -13.90 -6.38 -10.43
N TYR A 370 -14.86 -5.59 -10.89
CA TYR A 370 -14.82 -4.91 -12.16
C TYR A 370 -14.48 -3.47 -11.94
N GLU A 371 -13.58 -2.93 -12.74
CA GLU A 371 -13.08 -1.56 -12.69
C GLU A 371 -13.29 -0.86 -14.01
N TYR A 372 -13.65 0.43 -13.93
CA TYR A 372 -13.74 1.35 -15.04
C TYR A 372 -13.19 2.69 -14.59
N LEU A 373 -12.08 3.13 -15.18
CA LEU A 373 -11.40 4.36 -14.81
C LEU A 373 -11.05 5.14 -16.07
N GLN A 374 -11.81 6.20 -16.35
CA GLN A 374 -11.58 7.08 -17.48
C GLN A 374 -10.28 7.88 -17.32
N ALA A 375 -9.77 8.38 -18.43
CA ALA A 375 -8.47 9.04 -18.53
C ALA A 375 -8.23 10.15 -17.50
N ASP A 376 -9.24 11.00 -17.29
CA ASP A 376 -9.11 12.22 -16.49
C ASP A 376 -9.96 12.18 -15.21
N ALA A 377 -10.33 10.98 -14.77
CA ALA A 377 -11.07 10.78 -13.53
C ALA A 377 -10.23 11.12 -12.29
N VAL A 378 -8.95 10.81 -12.32
CA VAL A 378 -7.95 11.04 -11.27
C VAL A 378 -6.60 11.39 -11.90
N TYR A 379 -5.67 11.91 -11.11
CA TYR A 379 -4.29 12.15 -11.56
C TYR A 379 -3.53 10.83 -11.70
N ASP A 380 -2.99 10.59 -12.89
CA ASP A 380 -2.44 9.31 -13.31
C ASP A 380 -1.17 8.84 -12.58
N GLN A 381 -0.40 9.76 -11.99
CA GLN A 381 0.85 9.42 -11.31
C GLN A 381 0.68 8.83 -9.90
N LEU A 382 -0.57 8.76 -9.39
CA LEU A 382 -0.85 8.33 -8.02
C LEU A 382 -1.64 7.01 -7.96
N VAL A 383 -2.08 6.47 -9.10
CA VAL A 383 -2.92 5.29 -9.19
C VAL A 383 -2.11 4.01 -9.37
N ASP A 384 -2.77 2.87 -9.16
CA ASP A 384 -2.22 1.50 -9.27
C ASP A 384 -1.39 1.30 -10.55
N ASP A 385 -0.11 0.96 -10.42
CA ASP A 385 0.81 0.70 -11.51
C ASP A 385 0.73 -0.74 -12.06
N ASP A 386 -0.06 -1.59 -11.45
CA ASP A 386 -0.27 -2.98 -11.87
C ASP A 386 -1.53 -3.13 -12.77
N ASN A 387 -2.50 -2.20 -12.69
CA ASN A 387 -3.76 -2.24 -13.43
C ASN A 387 -3.60 -1.61 -14.83
N GLY A 388 -3.74 -2.38 -15.89
CA GLY A 388 -3.57 -1.92 -17.28
C GLY A 388 -2.11 -1.84 -17.68
N ALA A 389 -1.51 -2.93 -18.05
CA ALA A 389 -0.09 -2.97 -18.34
C ALA A 389 0.21 -2.79 -19.83
N TYR A 390 1.27 -2.13 -20.11
CA TYR A 390 2.07 -2.08 -21.35
C TYR A 390 1.34 -2.19 -22.70
N TYR A 391 1.03 -1.06 -23.25
CA TYR A 391 0.65 -0.91 -24.64
C TYR A 391 1.82 -0.30 -25.42
N GLN A 392 2.24 -0.93 -26.51
CA GLN A 392 3.54 -0.64 -27.14
C GLN A 392 3.68 0.72 -27.80
N ASN A 393 2.64 1.36 -28.21
CA ASN A 393 2.80 2.62 -28.92
C ASN A 393 2.54 3.79 -27.99
N ALA A 394 3.63 4.48 -27.68
CA ALA A 394 3.59 5.64 -26.83
C ALA A 394 2.67 6.72 -27.39
N PRO A 395 1.86 7.33 -26.55
CA PRO A 395 1.26 8.60 -26.86
C PRO A 395 2.30 9.71 -27.05
N VAL A 396 1.86 10.86 -27.48
CA VAL A 396 2.69 12.02 -27.79
C VAL A 396 3.75 12.28 -26.72
N GLY A 397 5.01 12.31 -27.13
CA GLY A 397 6.16 12.63 -26.28
C GLY A 397 6.86 11.46 -25.59
N GLY A 398 6.37 10.22 -25.78
CA GLY A 398 6.98 9.03 -25.16
C GLY A 398 7.55 8.05 -26.19
N ALA A 399 8.74 7.56 -25.94
CA ALA A 399 9.36 6.50 -26.73
C ALA A 399 8.96 5.09 -26.24
N VAL A 400 8.19 4.99 -25.15
CA VAL A 400 7.92 3.73 -24.43
C VAL A 400 6.44 3.68 -24.14
N GLY A 401 5.73 2.70 -24.60
CA GLY A 401 4.30 2.50 -24.53
C GLY A 401 3.58 2.97 -23.26
N TRP A 402 2.30 2.72 -23.17
CA TRP A 402 1.54 3.03 -21.96
C TRP A 402 1.97 2.13 -20.82
N PHE A 403 2.17 2.75 -19.68
CA PHE A 403 2.19 2.04 -18.43
C PHE A 403 0.75 1.92 -17.89
N SER A 404 0.55 1.15 -16.87
CA SER A 404 -0.69 1.10 -16.09
C SER A 404 -1.05 2.48 -15.51
N GLY A 405 -2.32 2.69 -15.20
CA GLY A 405 -2.79 3.95 -14.66
C GLY A 405 -4.26 4.19 -14.95
N THR A 406 -4.60 5.33 -15.52
CA THR A 406 -5.97 5.68 -15.94
C THR A 406 -6.28 5.23 -17.37
N ASN A 407 -7.49 5.53 -17.87
CA ASN A 407 -7.97 5.13 -19.21
C ASN A 407 -8.10 3.62 -19.38
N VAL A 408 -8.47 2.90 -18.34
CA VAL A 408 -8.52 1.43 -18.30
C VAL A 408 -9.84 0.94 -17.75
N ARG A 409 -10.31 -0.20 -18.27
CA ARG A 409 -11.42 -0.97 -17.72
C ARG A 409 -11.08 -2.44 -17.72
N GLY A 410 -11.64 -3.20 -16.79
CA GLY A 410 -11.43 -4.63 -16.80
C GLY A 410 -11.77 -5.32 -15.49
N HIS A 411 -11.25 -6.50 -15.37
CA HIS A 411 -11.53 -7.42 -14.28
C HIS A 411 -10.26 -7.66 -13.47
N LEU A 412 -10.40 -7.66 -12.14
CA LEU A 412 -9.38 -8.08 -11.21
C LEU A 412 -9.86 -9.27 -10.41
N ILE A 413 -9.08 -10.34 -10.43
CA ILE A 413 -9.28 -11.55 -9.62
C ILE A 413 -8.04 -11.69 -8.74
N LYS A 414 -8.26 -11.85 -7.43
CA LYS A 414 -7.16 -12.08 -6.49
C LYS A 414 -7.50 -13.23 -5.55
N VAL A 415 -6.53 -14.11 -5.33
CA VAL A 415 -6.63 -15.25 -4.39
C VAL A 415 -5.46 -15.18 -3.44
N ASN A 416 -5.71 -15.23 -2.15
CA ASN A 416 -4.69 -15.30 -1.11
C ASN A 416 -4.88 -16.55 -0.27
N TYR A 417 -3.77 -17.20 0.09
CA TYR A 417 -3.75 -18.33 1.02
C TYR A 417 -2.59 -18.18 2.01
N SER A 418 -2.89 -18.17 3.30
CA SER A 418 -1.89 -18.05 4.35
C SER A 418 -1.39 -19.43 4.79
N LEU A 419 -0.16 -19.76 4.43
CA LEU A 419 0.51 -21.00 4.85
C LEU A 419 0.79 -20.99 6.35
N THR A 420 1.17 -19.81 6.87
CA THR A 420 1.34 -19.52 8.30
C THR A 420 0.78 -18.13 8.59
N ASP A 421 0.84 -17.66 9.83
CA ASP A 421 0.45 -16.28 10.18
C ASP A 421 1.39 -15.23 9.54
N SER A 422 2.61 -15.62 9.18
CA SER A 422 3.62 -14.74 8.58
C SER A 422 3.91 -15.00 7.10
N LEU A 423 3.43 -16.12 6.53
CA LEU A 423 3.71 -16.53 5.15
C LEU A 423 2.44 -16.67 4.34
N THR A 424 2.32 -15.87 3.27
CA THR A 424 1.13 -15.86 2.39
C THR A 424 1.52 -16.06 0.93
N LEU A 425 0.78 -16.92 0.24
CA LEU A 425 0.75 -17.05 -1.23
C LEU A 425 -0.36 -16.15 -1.76
N SER A 426 -0.09 -15.41 -2.83
CA SER A 426 -1.09 -14.59 -3.52
C SER A 426 -1.00 -14.82 -5.02
N PHE A 427 -2.15 -14.90 -5.66
CA PHE A 427 -2.28 -14.89 -7.11
C PHE A 427 -3.20 -13.74 -7.50
N THR A 428 -2.75 -12.91 -8.45
CA THR A 428 -3.52 -11.77 -8.96
C THR A 428 -3.56 -11.83 -10.48
N CYS A 429 -4.74 -11.58 -11.05
CA CYS A 429 -4.97 -11.56 -12.49
C CYS A 429 -5.77 -10.32 -12.84
N PHE A 430 -5.20 -9.47 -13.70
CA PHE A 430 -5.90 -8.37 -14.36
C PHE A 430 -6.19 -8.74 -15.80
N LEU A 431 -7.41 -8.49 -16.25
CA LEU A 431 -7.87 -8.67 -17.63
C LEU A 431 -8.44 -7.33 -18.09
N ASN A 432 -7.66 -6.55 -18.83
CA ASN A 432 -7.93 -5.14 -19.06
C ASN A 432 -7.99 -4.75 -20.52
N GLN A 433 -8.67 -3.63 -20.78
CA GLN A 433 -8.72 -2.94 -22.06
C GLN A 433 -8.59 -1.44 -21.85
N LEU A 434 -7.99 -0.74 -22.80
CA LEU A 434 -8.09 0.72 -22.84
C LEU A 434 -9.53 1.16 -23.15
N ILE A 435 -9.99 2.22 -22.48
CA ILE A 435 -11.31 2.81 -22.74
C ILE A 435 -11.26 3.60 -24.05
N VAL A 436 -10.24 4.45 -24.21
CA VAL A 436 -9.98 5.25 -25.40
C VAL A 436 -8.61 4.86 -25.96
N PRO A 437 -8.54 3.94 -26.93
CA PRO A 437 -7.27 3.37 -27.41
C PRO A 437 -6.31 4.37 -28.03
N ASN A 438 -6.81 5.42 -28.66
CA ASN A 438 -6.04 6.45 -29.34
C ASN A 438 -5.96 7.78 -28.57
N LEU A 439 -6.19 7.76 -27.27
CA LEU A 439 -5.99 8.93 -26.44
C LEU A 439 -4.52 9.37 -26.51
N ASN A 440 -4.26 10.65 -26.80
CA ASN A 440 -2.92 11.22 -26.95
C ASN A 440 -2.06 10.62 -28.10
N ALA A 441 -2.62 9.82 -29.00
CA ALA A 441 -1.89 9.22 -30.11
C ALA A 441 -2.74 9.15 -31.39
N PRO A 442 -2.32 9.80 -32.50
CA PRO A 442 -3.15 9.93 -33.69
C PRO A 442 -3.38 8.67 -34.51
N ALA A 443 -2.77 7.56 -34.21
CA ALA A 443 -2.75 6.37 -35.06
C ALA A 443 -2.93 5.04 -34.32
N HIS A 444 -3.69 5.01 -33.24
CA HIS A 444 -3.93 3.75 -32.53
C HIS A 444 -5.21 3.06 -32.92
N GLU A 445 -5.07 1.77 -33.07
CA GLU A 445 -6.15 0.84 -33.39
C GLU A 445 -7.04 0.58 -32.16
N PRO A 446 -8.36 0.39 -32.39
CA PRO A 446 -9.37 0.33 -31.34
C PRO A 446 -9.39 -0.99 -30.66
N ASN A 447 -8.81 -1.70 -30.03
CA ASN A 447 -8.97 -2.96 -29.26
C ASN A 447 -7.67 -3.42 -28.57
N ASN A 448 -7.10 -2.55 -27.79
CA ASN A 448 -5.95 -2.93 -26.98
C ASN A 448 -6.42 -3.67 -25.74
N SER A 449 -5.92 -4.87 -25.55
CA SER A 449 -6.17 -5.71 -24.37
C SER A 449 -4.85 -6.08 -23.70
N ALA A 450 -4.89 -6.22 -22.40
CA ALA A 450 -3.77 -6.68 -21.60
C ALA A 450 -4.22 -7.69 -20.55
N THR A 451 -3.36 -8.67 -20.32
CA THR A 451 -3.44 -9.59 -19.20
C THR A 451 -2.19 -9.41 -18.34
N HIS A 452 -2.38 -9.21 -17.06
CA HIS A 452 -1.27 -9.13 -16.10
C HIS A 452 -1.49 -10.17 -15.00
N LEU A 453 -0.58 -11.13 -14.92
CA LEU A 453 -0.59 -12.21 -13.95
C LEU A 453 0.54 -12.00 -12.95
N MET A 454 0.23 -12.13 -11.67
CA MET A 454 1.22 -12.07 -10.60
C MET A 454 1.04 -13.24 -9.66
N ALA A 455 2.14 -13.88 -9.29
CA ALA A 455 2.21 -14.88 -8.23
C ALA A 455 3.24 -14.44 -7.20
N ASP A 456 2.77 -14.18 -5.99
CA ASP A 456 3.58 -13.65 -4.88
C ASP A 456 3.74 -14.69 -3.77
N LEU A 457 4.93 -14.74 -3.21
CA LEU A 457 5.21 -15.37 -1.93
C LEU A 457 5.74 -14.30 -0.99
N MET A 458 5.01 -14.02 0.10
CA MET A 458 5.30 -12.91 1.01
C MET A 458 5.49 -13.40 2.44
N TRP A 459 6.65 -13.06 3.01
CA TRP A 459 6.98 -13.25 4.44
C TRP A 459 6.87 -11.91 5.16
N LYS A 460 6.16 -11.89 6.30
CA LYS A 460 6.06 -10.74 7.20
C LYS A 460 6.79 -11.03 8.50
N PHE A 461 7.42 -10.00 9.06
CA PHE A 461 8.10 -10.06 10.37
C PHE A 461 7.89 -8.78 11.18
#